data_ef4b2aafdd22892285ca81ef376fb176
#
_entry.id   ef4b2aafdd22892285ca81ef376fb176
#
_cell.length_a   1.000
_cell.length_b   1.000
_cell.length_c   1.000
_cell.angle_alpha   90.00
_cell.angle_beta   90.00
_cell.angle_gamma   90.00
#
_symmetry.space_group_name_H-M   'P 1'
#
loop_
_entity.id
_entity.type
_entity.pdbx_description
1 polymer ?
#
loop_
_entity_poly.entity_id
_entity_poly.type
_entity_poly.pdbx_seq_one_letter_code
_entity_poly.pdbx_strand_id
1 'polypeptide(L)'
;MLNYNRLLEVRLSTAPIANFLKQCDIFYQFTPTQLELVANVCQEVTFQKDDLIFKENSRSKELYIIVQGEVDISVDPSLVGAREDGVENRVIATMRRGQSFGEVALVDEGLRSASACASQKETHLLIIPRDKLIMLCDTYPQLGYRLMYNLAADLAMKIRNTDLRIREQLLYNPRIKSTE
;
A
#
# COMPACT_ATOMS: atom_id res chain seq x y z
N MET A 1 7.45 -9.24 -15.05
CA MET A 1 6.43 -8.55 -15.88
C MET A 1 5.09 -9.14 -15.48
N LEU A 2 4.29 -8.37 -14.74
CA LEU A 2 2.91 -8.75 -14.43
C LEU A 2 2.11 -8.78 -15.74
N ASN A 3 1.40 -9.87 -15.95
CA ASN A 3 0.62 -10.09 -17.18
C ASN A 3 -0.69 -9.30 -17.04
N TYR A 4 -0.67 -8.01 -17.36
CA TYR A 4 -1.80 -7.07 -17.30
C TYR A 4 -3.01 -7.47 -18.20
N ASN A 5 -2.86 -8.48 -19.05
CA ASN A 5 -3.88 -8.87 -20.04
C ASN A 5 -5.08 -9.65 -19.46
N ARG A 6 -5.20 -9.84 -18.15
CA ARG A 6 -6.32 -10.56 -17.53
C ARG A 6 -7.19 -9.70 -16.60
N LEU A 7 -6.87 -8.41 -16.50
CA LEU A 7 -7.55 -7.50 -15.60
C LEU A 7 -8.64 -6.76 -16.40
N LEU A 8 -9.90 -6.97 -16.01
CA LEU A 8 -11.04 -6.21 -16.53
C LEU A 8 -10.91 -4.77 -16.05
N GLU A 9 -10.48 -3.85 -16.94
CA GLU A 9 -10.58 -2.41 -16.70
C GLU A 9 -12.05 -2.00 -16.74
N VAL A 10 -12.68 -1.88 -15.59
CA VAL A 10 -13.97 -1.19 -15.45
C VAL A 10 -13.66 0.28 -15.20
N ARG A 11 -13.77 1.13 -16.21
CA ARG A 11 -13.67 2.59 -16.03
C ARG A 11 -14.97 3.10 -15.41
N LEU A 12 -14.98 3.30 -14.09
CA LEU A 12 -15.99 4.14 -13.47
C LEU A 12 -15.78 5.61 -13.89
N SER A 13 -16.86 6.41 -13.84
CA SER A 13 -16.72 7.86 -14.01
C SER A 13 -15.85 8.43 -12.86
N THR A 14 -15.11 9.51 -13.09
CA THR A 14 -14.22 10.14 -12.11
C THR A 14 -14.90 10.54 -10.81
N ALA A 15 -16.18 10.89 -10.86
CA ALA A 15 -16.94 11.35 -9.69
C ALA A 15 -17.08 10.31 -8.57
N PRO A 16 -17.40 9.03 -8.81
CA PRO A 16 -17.40 8.00 -7.77
C PRO A 16 -16.02 7.78 -7.15
N ILE A 17 -14.96 7.81 -7.97
CA ILE A 17 -13.58 7.67 -7.47
C ILE A 17 -13.22 8.84 -6.55
N ALA A 18 -13.46 10.09 -6.96
CA ALA A 18 -13.18 11.28 -6.14
C ALA A 18 -13.94 11.26 -4.81
N ASN A 19 -15.21 10.82 -4.82
CA ASN A 19 -16.01 10.67 -3.60
C ASN A 19 -15.46 9.58 -2.67
N PHE A 20 -14.91 8.51 -3.22
CA PHE A 20 -14.25 7.48 -2.43
C PHE A 20 -12.92 7.97 -1.86
N LEU A 21 -12.07 8.61 -2.66
CA LEU A 21 -10.78 9.16 -2.23
C LEU A 21 -10.94 10.14 -1.05
N LYS A 22 -12.04 10.90 -0.99
CA LYS A 22 -12.37 11.78 0.14
C LYS A 22 -12.44 11.05 1.49
N GLN A 23 -12.70 9.73 1.49
CA GLN A 23 -12.80 8.91 2.70
C GLN A 23 -11.45 8.31 3.13
N CYS A 24 -10.40 8.49 2.34
CA CYS A 24 -9.08 7.92 2.58
C CYS A 24 -8.17 8.94 3.30
N ASP A 25 -7.51 8.51 4.36
CA ASP A 25 -6.70 9.39 5.22
C ASP A 25 -5.59 10.13 4.47
N ILE A 26 -4.98 9.48 3.46
CA ILE A 26 -3.92 10.12 2.67
C ILE A 26 -4.40 11.30 1.82
N PHE A 27 -5.72 11.44 1.61
CA PHE A 27 -6.34 12.58 0.93
C PHE A 27 -7.10 13.50 1.88
N TYR A 28 -6.84 13.40 3.18
CA TYR A 28 -7.45 14.29 4.17
C TYR A 28 -7.19 15.75 3.84
N GLN A 29 -8.23 16.58 3.93
CA GLN A 29 -8.24 18.01 3.57
C GLN A 29 -7.95 18.34 2.08
N PHE A 30 -8.10 17.39 1.18
CA PHE A 30 -8.10 17.70 -0.25
C PHE A 30 -9.40 18.42 -0.64
N THR A 31 -9.29 19.42 -1.51
CA THR A 31 -10.46 20.07 -2.12
C THR A 31 -11.12 19.12 -3.14
N PRO A 32 -12.42 19.30 -3.47
CA PRO A 32 -13.08 18.51 -4.51
C PRO A 32 -12.29 18.49 -5.84
N THR A 33 -11.79 19.63 -6.28
CA THR A 33 -10.98 19.73 -7.50
C THR A 33 -9.68 18.91 -7.41
N GLN A 34 -8.99 18.93 -6.27
CA GLN A 34 -7.79 18.13 -6.06
C GLN A 34 -8.10 16.63 -6.09
N LEU A 35 -9.22 16.20 -5.49
CA LEU A 35 -9.68 14.81 -5.54
C LEU A 35 -10.00 14.36 -6.98
N GLU A 36 -10.62 15.22 -7.78
CA GLU A 36 -10.90 14.96 -9.20
C GLU A 36 -9.60 14.80 -10.01
N LEU A 37 -8.59 15.68 -9.77
CA LEU A 37 -7.28 15.55 -10.41
C LEU A 37 -6.61 14.21 -10.11
N VAL A 38 -6.65 13.75 -8.86
CA VAL A 38 -6.12 12.44 -8.47
C VAL A 38 -6.94 11.32 -9.09
N ALA A 39 -8.29 11.42 -9.04
CA ALA A 39 -9.19 10.42 -9.61
C ALA A 39 -8.94 10.19 -11.11
N ASN A 40 -8.59 11.23 -11.85
CA ASN A 40 -8.29 11.15 -13.29
C ASN A 40 -7.05 10.31 -13.62
N VAL A 41 -6.13 10.14 -12.69
CA VAL A 41 -4.91 9.33 -12.87
C VAL A 41 -5.00 7.95 -12.24
N CYS A 42 -6.08 7.65 -11.50
CA CYS A 42 -6.35 6.34 -10.95
C CYS A 42 -6.70 5.32 -12.04
N GLN A 43 -6.30 4.09 -11.81
CA GLN A 43 -6.70 2.90 -12.56
C GLN A 43 -7.41 1.94 -11.61
N GLU A 44 -8.57 1.43 -12.00
CA GLU A 44 -9.30 0.44 -11.22
C GLU A 44 -8.90 -0.96 -11.63
N VAL A 45 -8.58 -1.79 -10.66
CA VAL A 45 -8.20 -3.19 -10.89
C VAL A 45 -8.85 -4.08 -9.85
N THR A 46 -9.34 -5.23 -10.28
CA THR A 46 -9.88 -6.28 -9.40
C THR A 46 -8.94 -7.45 -9.36
N PHE A 47 -8.60 -7.88 -8.15
CA PHE A 47 -7.79 -9.07 -7.87
C PHE A 47 -8.65 -10.17 -7.28
N GLN A 48 -8.35 -11.42 -7.64
CA GLN A 48 -8.96 -12.58 -7.01
C GLN A 48 -8.18 -12.94 -5.74
N LYS A 49 -8.80 -13.76 -4.88
CA LYS A 49 -8.10 -14.27 -3.71
C LYS A 49 -6.79 -14.95 -4.10
N ASP A 50 -5.73 -14.69 -3.32
CA ASP A 50 -4.37 -15.20 -3.49
C ASP A 50 -3.61 -14.63 -4.70
N ASP A 51 -4.20 -13.66 -5.45
CA ASP A 51 -3.48 -12.94 -6.50
C ASP A 51 -2.38 -12.07 -5.88
N LEU A 52 -1.16 -12.19 -6.44
CA LEU A 52 -0.02 -11.37 -6.08
C LEU A 52 -0.15 -9.98 -6.74
N ILE A 53 -0.23 -8.93 -5.92
CA ILE A 53 -0.29 -7.53 -6.38
C ILE A 53 1.13 -7.04 -6.73
N PHE A 54 2.09 -7.23 -5.82
CA PHE A 54 3.51 -7.05 -6.07
C PHE A 54 4.34 -7.91 -5.12
N LYS A 55 5.56 -8.22 -5.53
CA LYS A 55 6.52 -9.01 -4.78
C LYS A 55 7.53 -8.13 -4.07
N GLU A 56 7.96 -8.52 -2.87
CA GLU A 56 9.13 -7.98 -2.16
C GLU A 56 10.36 -7.91 -3.09
N ASN A 57 11.16 -6.86 -2.96
CA ASN A 57 12.32 -6.57 -3.80
C ASN A 57 12.01 -6.31 -5.29
N SER A 58 10.74 -6.17 -5.69
CA SER A 58 10.38 -5.72 -7.04
C SER A 58 10.51 -4.20 -7.18
N ARG A 59 10.60 -3.72 -8.44
CA ARG A 59 10.84 -2.31 -8.78
C ARG A 59 9.56 -1.53 -9.10
N SER A 60 8.40 -2.08 -8.81
CA SER A 60 7.14 -1.37 -9.03
C SER A 60 7.02 -0.17 -8.09
N LYS A 61 6.40 0.92 -8.53
CA LYS A 61 6.36 2.19 -7.79
C LYS A 61 4.96 2.79 -7.65
N GLU A 62 3.93 2.01 -7.94
CA GLU A 62 2.55 2.46 -7.83
C GLU A 62 2.13 2.58 -6.36
N LEU A 63 1.23 3.52 -6.08
CA LEU A 63 0.47 3.61 -4.84
C LEU A 63 -0.86 2.89 -5.04
N TYR A 64 -1.27 2.12 -4.05
CA TYR A 64 -2.52 1.35 -4.06
C TYR A 64 -3.46 1.81 -2.95
N ILE A 65 -4.76 1.82 -3.26
CA ILE A 65 -5.82 2.15 -2.29
C ILE A 65 -6.89 1.07 -2.37
N ILE A 66 -7.30 0.53 -1.23
CA ILE A 66 -8.28 -0.55 -1.17
C ILE A 66 -9.70 0.06 -1.20
N VAL A 67 -10.43 -0.21 -2.28
CA VAL A 67 -11.85 0.17 -2.42
C VAL A 67 -12.75 -0.86 -1.75
N GLN A 68 -12.41 -2.15 -1.90
CA GLN A 68 -13.15 -3.28 -1.34
C GLN A 68 -12.20 -4.47 -1.15
N GLY A 69 -12.50 -5.33 -0.19
CA GLY A 69 -11.69 -6.50 0.13
C GLY A 69 -10.57 -6.19 1.12
N GLU A 70 -9.59 -7.09 1.18
CA GLU A 70 -8.43 -7.03 2.08
C GLU A 70 -7.16 -7.44 1.32
N VAL A 71 -6.03 -6.88 1.76
CA VAL A 71 -4.71 -7.16 1.22
C VAL A 71 -3.77 -7.52 2.35
N ASP A 72 -3.12 -8.69 2.26
CA ASP A 72 -2.09 -9.11 3.19
C ASP A 72 -0.72 -8.61 2.72
N ILE A 73 -0.02 -7.96 3.64
CA ILE A 73 1.37 -7.54 3.48
C ILE A 73 2.23 -8.58 4.17
N SER A 74 3.14 -9.19 3.42
CA SER A 74 3.98 -10.28 3.91
C SER A 74 5.46 -10.05 3.57
N VAL A 75 6.33 -10.59 4.41
CA VAL A 75 7.78 -10.57 4.23
C VAL A 75 8.31 -12.00 4.16
N ASP A 76 9.41 -12.17 3.43
CA ASP A 76 10.14 -13.43 3.34
C ASP A 76 11.15 -13.52 4.50
N PRO A 77 10.94 -14.41 5.51
CA PRO A 77 11.85 -14.53 6.64
C PRO A 77 13.26 -14.98 6.27
N SER A 78 13.44 -15.64 5.12
CA SER A 78 14.76 -16.10 4.66
C SER A 78 15.72 -14.94 4.37
N LEU A 79 15.19 -13.74 4.08
CA LEU A 79 16.00 -12.54 3.83
C LEU A 79 16.69 -12.00 5.10
N VAL A 80 16.25 -12.39 6.30
CA VAL A 80 16.85 -11.99 7.58
C VAL A 80 17.62 -13.14 8.26
N GLY A 81 18.00 -14.18 7.50
CA GLY A 81 18.86 -15.26 7.98
C GLY A 81 18.16 -16.43 8.66
N ALA A 82 16.85 -16.45 8.73
CA ALA A 82 16.06 -17.61 9.14
C ALA A 82 16.02 -18.64 7.99
N ARG A 83 17.10 -19.40 7.83
CA ARG A 83 17.17 -20.52 6.88
C ARG A 83 16.55 -21.76 7.52
N GLU A 84 15.23 -21.82 7.51
CA GLU A 84 14.54 -23.10 7.65
C GLU A 84 13.89 -23.39 6.29
N ASP A 85 14.25 -24.51 5.69
CA ASP A 85 13.64 -24.97 4.43
C ASP A 85 12.13 -25.11 4.61
N GLY A 86 11.35 -24.35 3.82
CA GLY A 86 9.89 -24.40 3.84
C GLY A 86 9.20 -23.30 4.64
N VAL A 87 9.90 -22.23 5.05
CA VAL A 87 9.26 -21.08 5.71
C VAL A 87 8.46 -20.29 4.68
N GLU A 88 7.14 -20.33 4.80
CA GLU A 88 6.22 -19.52 4.01
C GLU A 88 6.34 -18.03 4.37
N ASN A 89 5.99 -17.15 3.42
CA ASN A 89 5.91 -15.72 3.64
C ASN A 89 5.06 -15.41 4.87
N ARG A 90 5.60 -14.59 5.78
CA ARG A 90 4.92 -14.23 7.02
C ARG A 90 4.11 -12.95 6.84
N VAL A 91 2.80 -13.06 7.03
CA VAL A 91 1.92 -11.88 7.04
C VAL A 91 2.26 -11.00 8.26
N ILE A 92 2.62 -9.75 7.99
CA ILE A 92 2.96 -8.74 9.00
C ILE A 92 1.84 -7.72 9.21
N ALA A 93 0.97 -7.53 8.21
CA ALA A 93 -0.19 -6.65 8.31
C ALA A 93 -1.27 -7.08 7.31
N THR A 94 -2.55 -6.86 7.66
CA THR A 94 -3.69 -6.95 6.76
C THR A 94 -4.27 -5.56 6.58
N MET A 95 -4.30 -5.08 5.35
CA MET A 95 -4.81 -3.77 4.97
C MET A 95 -6.26 -3.89 4.50
N ARG A 96 -7.06 -2.87 4.79
CA ARG A 96 -8.52 -2.87 4.57
C ARG A 96 -9.00 -1.66 3.78
N ARG A 97 -10.29 -1.66 3.45
CA ARG A 97 -10.96 -0.56 2.75
C ARG A 97 -10.55 0.82 3.29
N GLY A 98 -10.22 1.73 2.37
CA GLY A 98 -9.81 3.11 2.65
C GLY A 98 -8.33 3.26 2.98
N GLN A 99 -7.61 2.18 3.26
CA GLN A 99 -6.17 2.22 3.53
C GLN A 99 -5.36 2.20 2.23
N SER A 100 -4.18 2.80 2.29
CA SER A 100 -3.20 2.81 1.22
C SER A 100 -1.99 1.94 1.56
N PHE A 101 -1.34 1.41 0.53
CA PHE A 101 -0.09 0.66 0.66
C PHE A 101 0.80 0.85 -0.57
N GLY A 102 2.08 0.51 -0.44
CA GLY A 102 3.07 0.73 -1.50
C GLY A 102 3.68 2.13 -1.52
N GLU A 103 3.37 2.95 -0.50
CA GLU A 103 3.85 4.33 -0.34
C GLU A 103 5.36 4.43 -0.11
N VAL A 104 6.00 3.42 0.47
CA VAL A 104 7.45 3.44 0.72
C VAL A 104 8.21 3.62 -0.59
N ALA A 105 7.97 2.73 -1.58
CA ALA A 105 8.61 2.82 -2.88
C ALA A 105 8.15 4.05 -3.71
N LEU A 106 7.01 4.66 -3.37
CA LEU A 106 6.58 5.93 -3.95
C LEU A 106 7.51 7.07 -3.52
N VAL A 107 7.90 7.10 -2.24
CA VAL A 107 8.64 8.21 -1.63
C VAL A 107 10.15 8.04 -1.83
N ASP A 108 10.71 6.87 -1.48
CA ASP A 108 12.16 6.62 -1.47
C ASP A 108 12.74 6.08 -2.79
N GLU A 109 11.86 5.77 -3.76
CA GLU A 109 12.21 5.14 -5.05
C GLU A 109 12.94 3.79 -4.92
N GLY A 110 12.89 3.20 -3.74
CA GLY A 110 13.50 1.92 -3.42
C GLY A 110 12.75 0.72 -4.02
N LEU A 111 13.19 -0.45 -3.66
CA LEU A 111 12.49 -1.70 -3.94
C LEU A 111 11.30 -1.86 -2.98
N ARG A 112 10.33 -2.69 -3.37
CA ARG A 112 9.23 -3.03 -2.46
C ARG A 112 9.77 -3.68 -1.19
N SER A 113 9.44 -3.13 -0.03
CA SER A 113 9.88 -3.61 1.28
C SER A 113 9.16 -4.87 1.76
N ALA A 114 8.09 -5.29 1.08
CA ALA A 114 7.27 -6.46 1.38
C ALA A 114 6.53 -6.92 0.12
N SER A 115 5.92 -8.11 0.17
CA SER A 115 4.96 -8.58 -0.81
C SER A 115 3.55 -8.18 -0.43
N ALA A 116 2.66 -7.99 -1.41
CA ALA A 116 1.24 -7.72 -1.20
C ALA A 116 0.40 -8.72 -2.00
N CYS A 117 -0.54 -9.40 -1.34
CA CYS A 117 -1.46 -10.37 -1.93
C CYS A 117 -2.91 -10.05 -1.55
N ALA A 118 -3.84 -10.21 -2.47
CA ALA A 118 -5.27 -10.13 -2.18
C ALA A 118 -5.68 -11.31 -1.30
N SER A 119 -6.26 -11.04 -0.10
CA SER A 119 -6.68 -12.09 0.82
C SER A 119 -8.15 -12.45 0.72
N GLN A 120 -8.95 -11.66 -0.02
CA GLN A 120 -10.37 -11.91 -0.26
C GLN A 120 -10.68 -12.01 -1.75
N LYS A 121 -11.80 -12.69 -2.06
CA LYS A 121 -12.37 -12.67 -3.41
C LYS A 121 -12.77 -11.24 -3.79
N GLU A 122 -12.52 -10.89 -5.07
CA GLU A 122 -12.92 -9.60 -5.62
C GLU A 122 -12.40 -8.40 -4.82
N THR A 123 -11.10 -8.40 -4.55
CA THR A 123 -10.41 -7.26 -3.95
C THR A 123 -10.23 -6.16 -4.99
N HIS A 124 -10.95 -5.04 -4.83
CA HIS A 124 -10.92 -3.89 -5.74
C HIS A 124 -9.93 -2.86 -5.25
N LEU A 125 -8.99 -2.49 -6.10
CA LEU A 125 -7.96 -1.50 -5.82
C LEU A 125 -8.03 -0.33 -6.81
N LEU A 126 -7.71 0.87 -6.31
CA LEU A 126 -7.25 1.99 -7.13
C LEU A 126 -5.74 1.95 -7.17
N ILE A 127 -5.19 1.97 -8.36
CA ILE A 127 -3.74 2.04 -8.62
C ILE A 127 -3.42 3.44 -9.12
N ILE A 128 -2.48 4.11 -8.47
CA ILE A 128 -2.01 5.44 -8.86
C ILE A 128 -0.54 5.30 -9.29
N PRO A 129 -0.24 5.43 -10.60
CA PRO A 129 1.12 5.42 -11.09
C PRO A 129 1.93 6.59 -10.50
N ARG A 130 3.14 6.28 -9.99
CA ARG A 130 4.01 7.26 -9.32
C ARG A 130 4.28 8.48 -10.18
N ASP A 131 4.66 8.28 -11.44
CA ASP A 131 5.00 9.35 -12.37
C ASP A 131 3.87 10.36 -12.54
N LYS A 132 2.64 9.87 -12.67
CA LYS A 132 1.44 10.72 -12.77
C LYS A 132 1.15 11.47 -11.47
N LEU A 133 1.32 10.79 -10.32
CA LEU A 133 1.08 11.41 -9.02
C LEU A 133 2.12 12.50 -8.71
N ILE A 134 3.39 12.24 -8.97
CA ILE A 134 4.46 13.23 -8.80
C ILE A 134 4.26 14.42 -9.75
N MET A 135 3.91 14.16 -11.02
CA MET A 135 3.58 15.24 -11.97
C MET A 135 2.44 16.14 -11.47
N LEU A 136 1.41 15.56 -10.82
CA LEU A 136 0.35 16.36 -10.18
C LEU A 136 0.88 17.18 -9.00
N CYS A 137 1.76 16.62 -8.18
CA CYS A 137 2.40 17.33 -7.06
C CYS A 137 3.24 18.53 -7.54
N ASP A 138 4.01 18.34 -8.60
CA ASP A 138 4.84 19.40 -9.20
C ASP A 138 3.99 20.49 -9.85
N THR A 139 2.92 20.10 -10.54
CA THR A 139 1.99 21.03 -11.20
C THR A 139 1.14 21.81 -10.19
N TYR A 140 0.76 21.17 -9.10
CA TYR A 140 -0.09 21.73 -8.05
C TYR A 140 0.60 21.63 -6.67
N PRO A 141 1.54 22.53 -6.30
CA PRO A 141 2.35 22.42 -5.10
C PRO A 141 1.54 22.30 -3.79
N GLN A 142 0.36 22.92 -3.72
CA GLN A 142 -0.53 22.80 -2.55
C GLN A 142 -1.10 21.37 -2.40
N LEU A 143 -1.41 20.71 -3.50
CA LEU A 143 -1.79 19.29 -3.53
C LEU A 143 -0.61 18.44 -3.09
N GLY A 144 0.57 18.67 -3.66
CA GLY A 144 1.80 17.95 -3.34
C GLY A 144 2.16 18.06 -1.87
N TYR A 145 2.17 19.29 -1.32
CA TYR A 145 2.42 19.50 0.11
C TYR A 145 1.44 18.73 1.00
N ARG A 146 0.14 18.81 0.70
CA ARG A 146 -0.88 18.12 1.48
C ARG A 146 -0.73 16.60 1.40
N LEU A 147 -0.49 16.07 0.20
CA LEU A 147 -0.25 14.64 0.01
C LEU A 147 0.96 14.16 0.81
N MET A 148 2.10 14.84 0.69
CA MET A 148 3.33 14.43 1.39
C MET A 148 3.17 14.53 2.91
N TYR A 149 2.47 15.55 3.42
CA TYR A 149 2.15 15.66 4.84
C TYR A 149 1.29 14.47 5.33
N ASN A 150 0.23 14.13 4.59
CA ASN A 150 -0.65 13.04 4.94
C ASN A 150 0.06 11.67 4.85
N LEU A 151 0.89 11.45 3.82
CA LEU A 151 1.73 10.25 3.71
C LEU A 151 2.72 10.13 4.87
N ALA A 152 3.35 11.23 5.27
CA ALA A 152 4.25 11.24 6.43
C ALA A 152 3.50 10.89 7.72
N ALA A 153 2.28 11.40 7.91
CA ALA A 153 1.43 11.07 9.06
C ALA A 153 1.01 9.57 9.06
N ASP A 154 0.64 9.03 7.90
CA ASP A 154 0.30 7.60 7.73
C ASP A 154 1.51 6.70 8.03
N LEU A 155 2.68 7.02 7.49
CA LEU A 155 3.93 6.30 7.77
C LEU A 155 4.31 6.36 9.25
N ALA A 156 4.18 7.52 9.89
CA ALA A 156 4.43 7.67 11.32
C ALA A 156 3.48 6.80 12.16
N MET A 157 2.22 6.69 11.77
CA MET A 157 1.25 5.80 12.42
C MET A 157 1.62 4.32 12.24
N LYS A 158 2.00 3.93 11.03
CA LYS A 158 2.45 2.55 10.72
C LYS A 158 3.69 2.16 11.52
N ILE A 159 4.67 3.07 11.67
CA ILE A 159 5.86 2.86 12.51
C ILE A 159 5.45 2.65 13.97
N ARG A 160 4.62 3.52 14.55
CA ARG A 160 4.16 3.37 15.95
C ARG A 160 3.44 2.03 16.18
N ASN A 161 2.60 1.62 15.24
CA ASN A 161 1.91 0.33 15.33
C ASN A 161 2.88 -0.85 15.25
N THR A 162 3.93 -0.74 14.44
CA THR A 162 5.00 -1.75 14.35
C THR A 162 5.78 -1.82 15.67
N ASP A 163 6.14 -0.67 16.26
CA ASP A 163 6.84 -0.61 17.55
C ASP A 163 6.02 -1.26 18.67
N LEU A 164 4.70 -1.04 18.70
CA LEU A 164 3.81 -1.67 19.66
C LEU A 164 3.81 -3.20 19.51
N ARG A 165 3.70 -3.71 18.28
CA ARG A 165 3.75 -5.15 18.00
C ARG A 165 5.08 -5.78 18.41
N ILE A 166 6.21 -5.09 18.13
CA ILE A 166 7.53 -5.54 18.56
C ILE A 166 7.60 -5.63 20.09
N ARG A 167 7.12 -4.61 20.80
CA ARG A 167 7.08 -4.62 22.27
C ARG A 167 6.23 -5.76 22.81
N GLU A 168 5.06 -6.02 22.24
CA GLU A 168 4.21 -7.15 22.61
C GLU A 168 4.94 -8.48 22.39
N GLN A 169 5.60 -8.68 21.25
CA GLN A 169 6.37 -9.89 20.97
C GLN A 169 7.52 -10.09 21.96
N LEU A 170 8.22 -9.02 22.36
CA LEU A 170 9.29 -9.08 23.35
C LEU A 170 8.77 -9.40 24.75
N LEU A 171 7.56 -8.99 25.10
CA LEU A 171 6.92 -9.30 26.39
C LEU A 171 6.46 -10.75 26.48
N TYR A 172 5.89 -11.28 25.39
CA TYR A 172 5.31 -12.63 25.35
C TYR A 172 6.29 -13.72 24.92
N ASN A 173 7.46 -13.38 24.35
CA ASN A 173 8.52 -14.32 23.93
C ASN A 173 9.85 -14.03 24.66
N PRO A 174 10.01 -14.47 25.91
CA PRO A 174 11.22 -14.21 26.70
C PRO A 174 12.50 -14.87 26.16
N ARG A 175 12.44 -15.71 25.12
CA ARG A 175 13.61 -16.38 24.51
C ARG A 175 14.54 -15.44 23.73
N ILE A 176 14.18 -14.18 23.51
CA ILE A 176 15.04 -13.18 22.82
C ILE A 176 15.98 -12.47 23.82
N LYS A 177 15.84 -12.69 25.13
CA LYS A 177 16.62 -12.04 26.18
C LYS A 177 17.92 -12.76 26.59
N SER A 178 18.31 -13.82 25.93
CA SER A 178 19.52 -14.58 26.32
C SER A 178 20.51 -14.69 25.16
N THR A 179 21.17 -13.59 24.87
CA THR A 179 22.52 -13.55 24.27
C THR A 179 23.29 -12.46 25.01
N GLU A 180 23.74 -12.79 26.21
CA GLU A 180 24.94 -12.23 26.81
C GLU A 180 26.09 -13.19 26.54
#